data_d0e3f763ef5bd781d52cbfe87d4850b2
#
_entry.id   d0e3f763ef5bd781d52cbfe87d4850b2
#
_cell.length_a   1.000
_cell.length_b   1.000
_cell.length_c   1.000
_cell.angle_alpha   90.00
_cell.angle_beta   90.00
_cell.angle_gamma   90.00
#
_symmetry.space_group_name_H-M   'P 1'
#
loop_
_entity.id
_entity.type
_entity.pdbx_description
1 polymer ?
#
loop_
_entity_poly.entity_id
_entity_poly.type
_entity_poly.pdbx_seq_one_letter_code
_entity_poly.pdbx_strand_id
1 'polypeptide(L)'
;MLINKYLGGNNFNKAVTVANKIINQRKIPVINYAIEHSGSGMDTFNEYKQLNYIINNDYRIALKLSSFNFDKILIHDIVDMYKEKNIKILIDAEDNNFNNRYHDMTNELIQKYNYDDTTIIKTYQMYRKDSLQTLNEDLYAFGDLHMGVKLVRGAYWNNESCDGHLFTNKKDTDISYNSGVMKLFYNNSKSLNVLATHNTESINLGVLLNKENKKFEFGHLHGMKERAYKDLKEEIVNVYIPYGPYFKMIPYLIRRLYENIDTIKYM
;
A
#
# COMPACT_ATOMS: atom_id res chain seq x y z
N MET A 1 -24.29 -5.72 -8.64
CA MET A 1 -24.06 -4.48 -7.91
C MET A 1 -22.60 -4.06 -8.12
N LEU A 2 -22.37 -2.90 -8.76
CA LEU A 2 -21.02 -2.47 -9.25
C LEU A 2 -19.96 -2.41 -8.13
N ILE A 3 -20.36 -2.06 -6.92
CA ILE A 3 -19.48 -1.88 -5.75
C ILE A 3 -18.72 -3.15 -5.37
N ASN A 4 -19.36 -4.32 -5.47
CA ASN A 4 -18.73 -5.60 -5.10
C ASN A 4 -17.55 -5.98 -6.01
N LYS A 5 -17.41 -5.33 -7.19
CA LYS A 5 -16.28 -5.55 -8.09
C LYS A 5 -14.97 -4.98 -7.52
N TYR A 6 -15.07 -3.97 -6.65
CA TYR A 6 -13.91 -3.24 -6.12
C TYR A 6 -13.59 -3.59 -4.65
N LEU A 7 -14.36 -4.48 -4.03
CA LEU A 7 -14.26 -4.83 -2.63
C LEU A 7 -14.10 -6.33 -2.42
N GLY A 8 -13.37 -6.70 -1.39
CA GLY A 8 -13.30 -8.07 -0.89
C GLY A 8 -14.60 -8.52 -0.17
N GLY A 9 -15.51 -7.60 0.11
CA GLY A 9 -16.75 -7.87 0.83
C GLY A 9 -16.87 -7.08 2.12
N ASN A 10 -17.86 -7.46 2.97
CA ASN A 10 -18.16 -6.75 4.20
C ASN A 10 -17.53 -7.36 5.46
N ASN A 11 -16.78 -8.45 5.34
CA ASN A 11 -16.05 -9.11 6.42
C ASN A 11 -14.81 -9.86 5.88
N PHE A 12 -13.91 -10.28 6.78
CA PHE A 12 -12.67 -10.95 6.41
C PHE A 12 -12.87 -12.30 5.70
N ASN A 13 -13.90 -13.09 6.01
CA ASN A 13 -14.15 -14.37 5.34
C ASN A 13 -14.42 -14.19 3.83
N LYS A 14 -15.19 -13.16 3.46
CA LYS A 14 -15.41 -12.81 2.05
C LYS A 14 -14.13 -12.30 1.41
N ALA A 15 -13.36 -11.47 2.12
CA ALA A 15 -12.08 -10.97 1.63
C ALA A 15 -11.10 -12.12 1.36
N VAL A 16 -11.00 -13.11 2.25
CA VAL A 16 -10.18 -14.32 2.06
C VAL A 16 -10.68 -15.14 0.86
N THR A 17 -12.00 -15.25 0.68
CA THR A 17 -12.55 -15.92 -0.52
C THR A 17 -12.11 -15.24 -1.83
N VAL A 18 -12.10 -13.91 -1.86
CA VAL A 18 -11.59 -13.15 -3.01
C VAL A 18 -10.07 -13.34 -3.14
N ALA A 19 -9.35 -13.26 -2.04
CA ALA A 19 -7.90 -13.41 -1.98
C ALA A 19 -7.44 -14.79 -2.53
N ASN A 20 -8.13 -15.86 -2.19
CA ASN A 20 -7.85 -17.20 -2.73
C ASN A 20 -7.96 -17.27 -4.26
N LYS A 21 -8.90 -16.51 -4.86
CA LYS A 21 -8.99 -16.41 -6.32
C LYS A 21 -7.80 -15.66 -6.92
N ILE A 22 -7.24 -14.70 -6.19
CA ILE A 22 -6.04 -13.94 -6.60
C ILE A 22 -4.81 -14.84 -6.55
N ILE A 23 -4.65 -15.65 -5.49
CA ILE A 23 -3.56 -16.64 -5.37
C ILE A 23 -3.60 -17.63 -6.55
N ASN A 24 -4.79 -18.12 -6.91
CA ASN A 24 -4.96 -19.01 -8.06
C ASN A 24 -4.55 -18.36 -9.40
N GLN A 25 -4.49 -17.02 -9.46
CA GLN A 25 -3.96 -16.26 -10.59
C GLN A 25 -2.45 -16.00 -10.49
N ARG A 26 -1.75 -16.61 -9.52
CA ARG A 26 -0.31 -16.41 -9.22
C ARG A 26 0.02 -14.96 -8.86
N LYS A 27 -0.91 -14.28 -8.17
CA LYS A 27 -0.74 -12.93 -7.64
C LYS A 27 -0.80 -12.95 -6.12
N ILE A 28 -0.23 -11.95 -5.48
CA ILE A 28 -0.21 -11.82 -4.03
C ILE A 28 -1.40 -10.95 -3.58
N PRO A 29 -2.36 -11.48 -2.80
CA PRO A 29 -3.41 -10.68 -2.21
C PRO A 29 -2.87 -9.85 -1.05
N VAL A 30 -3.23 -8.56 -1.01
CA VAL A 30 -2.98 -7.66 0.10
C VAL A 30 -4.32 -7.32 0.75
N ILE A 31 -4.63 -7.91 1.89
CA ILE A 31 -5.91 -7.70 2.57
C ILE A 31 -5.85 -6.42 3.39
N ASN A 32 -6.80 -5.53 3.17
CA ASN A 32 -6.89 -4.23 3.84
C ASN A 32 -8.26 -4.04 4.51
N TYR A 33 -8.28 -3.90 5.84
CA TYR A 33 -9.48 -3.49 6.56
C TYR A 33 -9.67 -1.98 6.38
N ALA A 34 -10.49 -1.60 5.40
CA ALA A 34 -10.56 -0.25 4.86
C ALA A 34 -11.53 0.64 5.66
N ILE A 35 -11.35 0.71 6.98
CA ILE A 35 -12.09 1.63 7.86
C ILE A 35 -11.22 2.85 8.14
N GLU A 36 -11.84 4.02 8.10
CA GLU A 36 -11.20 5.30 8.38
C GLU A 36 -11.89 5.97 9.56
N HIS A 37 -11.08 6.44 10.53
CA HIS A 37 -11.50 7.27 11.67
C HIS A 37 -12.73 6.77 12.47
N SER A 38 -13.03 5.50 12.47
CA SER A 38 -14.23 5.00 13.13
C SER A 38 -13.98 3.78 13.99
N GLY A 39 -13.93 3.96 15.27
CA GLY A 39 -13.94 2.86 16.20
C GLY A 39 -12.83 2.91 17.23
N SER A 40 -12.87 1.97 18.13
CA SER A 40 -11.78 1.73 19.08
C SER A 40 -10.64 1.04 18.33
N GLY A 41 -9.39 1.44 18.58
CA GLY A 41 -8.22 0.72 18.04
C GLY A 41 -8.27 -0.78 18.35
N MET A 42 -8.92 -1.15 19.44
CA MET A 42 -9.17 -2.53 19.83
C MET A 42 -10.09 -3.29 18.85
N ASP A 43 -11.08 -2.63 18.23
CA ASP A 43 -11.93 -3.28 17.23
C ASP A 43 -11.11 -3.64 15.99
N THR A 44 -10.25 -2.72 15.55
CA THR A 44 -9.33 -2.97 14.44
C THR A 44 -8.33 -4.07 14.77
N PHE A 45 -7.78 -4.06 15.99
CA PHE A 45 -6.89 -5.11 16.48
C PHE A 45 -7.57 -6.49 16.44
N ASN A 46 -8.78 -6.60 16.96
CA ASN A 46 -9.54 -7.86 16.99
C ASN A 46 -9.84 -8.38 15.58
N GLU A 47 -10.15 -7.49 14.63
CA GLU A 47 -10.38 -7.87 13.23
C GLU A 47 -9.12 -8.47 12.59
N TYR A 48 -7.96 -7.82 12.72
CA TYR A 48 -6.70 -8.37 12.22
C TYR A 48 -6.24 -9.61 12.98
N LYS A 49 -6.49 -9.70 14.29
CA LYS A 49 -6.22 -10.91 15.07
C LYS A 49 -7.01 -12.10 14.55
N GLN A 50 -8.30 -11.94 14.26
CA GLN A 50 -9.13 -13.01 13.67
C GLN A 50 -8.65 -13.38 12.26
N LEU A 51 -8.31 -12.40 11.43
CA LEU A 51 -7.77 -12.63 10.10
C LEU A 51 -6.46 -13.44 10.17
N ASN A 52 -5.58 -13.15 11.13
CA ASN A 52 -4.31 -13.87 11.30
C ASN A 52 -4.50 -15.38 11.50
N TYR A 53 -5.56 -15.84 12.18
CA TYR A 53 -5.80 -17.29 12.35
C TYR A 53 -6.08 -18.02 11.03
N ILE A 54 -6.51 -17.32 9.98
CA ILE A 54 -7.00 -17.92 8.74
C ILE A 54 -5.95 -17.87 7.62
N ILE A 55 -5.14 -16.80 7.57
CA ILE A 55 -4.18 -16.58 6.49
C ILE A 55 -2.77 -17.07 6.83
N ASN A 56 -1.99 -17.31 5.80
CA ASN A 56 -0.58 -17.75 5.83
C ASN A 56 0.32 -16.76 5.05
N ASN A 57 1.56 -17.12 4.78
CA ASN A 57 2.54 -16.27 4.09
C ASN A 57 2.30 -16.11 2.57
N ASP A 58 1.27 -16.75 1.99
CA ASP A 58 0.83 -16.45 0.62
C ASP A 58 0.11 -15.10 0.52
N TYR A 59 -0.24 -14.50 1.67
CA TYR A 59 -0.94 -13.24 1.79
C TYR A 59 -0.02 -12.14 2.29
N ARG A 60 -0.44 -10.91 2.06
CA ARG A 60 0.05 -9.72 2.74
C ARG A 60 -1.14 -9.00 3.38
N ILE A 61 -0.85 -8.13 4.33
CA ILE A 61 -1.85 -7.23 4.89
C ILE A 61 -1.43 -5.78 4.71
N ALA A 62 -2.40 -4.88 4.69
CA ALA A 62 -2.16 -3.46 4.74
C ALA A 62 -2.80 -2.86 5.99
N LEU A 63 -2.05 -2.06 6.75
CA LEU A 63 -2.49 -1.42 7.97
C LEU A 63 -2.55 0.10 7.79
N LYS A 64 -3.58 0.73 8.37
CA LYS A 64 -3.62 2.16 8.65
C LYS A 64 -3.40 2.38 10.13
N LEU A 65 -2.37 3.12 10.49
CA LEU A 65 -2.00 3.32 11.90
C LEU A 65 -3.04 4.13 12.66
N SER A 66 -3.73 5.06 11.99
CA SER A 66 -4.84 5.83 12.58
C SER A 66 -6.04 4.96 12.96
N SER A 67 -6.25 3.82 12.30
CA SER A 67 -7.31 2.88 12.67
C SER A 67 -7.07 2.17 14.01
N PHE A 68 -5.83 2.20 14.51
CA PHE A 68 -5.44 1.78 15.86
C PHE A 68 -5.31 2.97 16.82
N ASN A 69 -5.72 4.18 16.43
CA ASN A 69 -5.47 5.44 17.16
C ASN A 69 -3.96 5.69 17.46
N PHE A 70 -3.07 5.13 16.64
CA PHE A 70 -1.62 5.10 16.87
C PHE A 70 -1.23 4.49 18.23
N ASP A 71 -2.02 3.56 18.74
CA ASP A 71 -1.69 2.80 19.95
C ASP A 71 -0.52 1.87 19.65
N LYS A 72 0.63 2.20 20.25
CA LYS A 72 1.90 1.46 20.04
C LYS A 72 1.80 0.00 20.44
N ILE A 73 1.12 -0.29 21.54
CA ILE A 73 1.00 -1.65 22.05
C ILE A 73 0.22 -2.51 21.06
N LEU A 74 -0.96 -2.05 20.65
CA LEU A 74 -1.79 -2.78 19.70
C LEU A 74 -1.10 -2.96 18.34
N ILE A 75 -0.36 -1.94 17.88
CA ILE A 75 0.34 -2.00 16.59
C ILE A 75 1.50 -3.02 16.68
N HIS A 76 2.31 -2.98 17.74
CA HIS A 76 3.40 -3.93 17.89
C HIS A 76 2.88 -5.37 18.03
N ASP A 77 1.85 -5.60 18.82
CA ASP A 77 1.25 -6.94 18.99
C ASP A 77 0.74 -7.50 17.64
N ILE A 78 0.11 -6.67 16.81
CA ILE A 78 -0.29 -7.09 15.46
C ILE A 78 0.92 -7.42 14.61
N VAL A 79 1.95 -6.56 14.60
CA VAL A 79 3.16 -6.81 13.80
C VAL A 79 3.85 -8.10 14.23
N ASP A 80 4.00 -8.34 15.53
CA ASP A 80 4.60 -9.56 16.07
C ASP A 80 3.83 -10.81 15.59
N MET A 81 2.49 -10.82 15.73
CA MET A 81 1.63 -11.93 15.27
C MET A 81 1.77 -12.27 13.78
N TYR A 82 1.91 -11.26 12.94
CA TYR A 82 2.04 -11.45 11.49
C TYR A 82 3.48 -11.80 11.07
N LYS A 83 4.49 -11.25 11.75
CA LYS A 83 5.90 -11.60 11.57
C LYS A 83 6.17 -13.08 11.91
N GLU A 84 5.59 -13.62 12.97
CA GLU A 84 5.69 -15.03 13.34
C GLU A 84 5.26 -15.96 12.19
N LYS A 85 4.32 -15.55 11.37
CA LYS A 85 3.88 -16.27 10.17
C LYS A 85 4.61 -15.87 8.89
N ASN A 86 5.63 -15.03 8.98
CA ASN A 86 6.35 -14.47 7.84
C ASN A 86 5.44 -13.74 6.83
N ILE A 87 4.38 -13.07 7.32
CA ILE A 87 3.45 -12.27 6.51
C ILE A 87 3.95 -10.83 6.46
N LYS A 88 4.16 -10.31 5.26
CA LYS A 88 4.61 -8.92 5.05
C LYS A 88 3.46 -7.93 5.25
N ILE A 89 3.79 -6.79 5.86
CA ILE A 89 2.83 -5.77 6.29
C ILE A 89 3.11 -4.47 5.56
N LEU A 90 2.15 -3.98 4.79
CA LEU A 90 2.22 -2.68 4.13
C LEU A 90 1.57 -1.63 5.04
N ILE A 91 2.33 -0.63 5.47
CA ILE A 91 1.79 0.48 6.23
C ILE A 91 1.32 1.55 5.24
N ASP A 92 0.01 1.74 5.15
CA ASP A 92 -0.60 2.72 4.25
C ASP A 92 -0.35 4.13 4.75
N ALA A 93 0.09 5.01 3.85
CA ALA A 93 0.23 6.43 4.15
C ALA A 93 -1.14 7.08 4.37
N GLU A 94 -1.15 8.12 5.17
CA GLU A 94 -2.34 8.81 5.62
C GLU A 94 -2.31 10.29 5.20
N ASP A 95 -3.37 11.05 5.52
CA ASP A 95 -3.44 12.47 5.19
C ASP A 95 -2.46 13.32 6.02
N ASN A 96 -2.36 14.60 5.68
CA ASN A 96 -1.40 15.53 6.28
C ASN A 96 -1.52 15.65 7.81
N ASN A 97 -2.72 15.45 8.38
CA ASN A 97 -2.92 15.55 9.83
C ASN A 97 -2.17 14.45 10.60
N PHE A 98 -1.92 13.31 9.95
CA PHE A 98 -1.22 12.17 10.54
C PHE A 98 0.18 11.95 9.99
N ASN A 99 0.62 12.74 9.02
CA ASN A 99 1.85 12.49 8.26
C ASN A 99 3.08 12.30 9.17
N ASN A 100 3.32 13.19 10.12
CA ASN A 100 4.47 13.08 11.03
C ASN A 100 4.37 11.83 11.91
N ARG A 101 3.21 11.60 12.55
CA ARG A 101 2.99 10.40 13.38
C ARG A 101 3.12 9.12 12.58
N TYR A 102 2.66 9.13 11.33
CA TYR A 102 2.84 8.02 10.39
C TYR A 102 4.31 7.73 10.13
N HIS A 103 5.10 8.75 9.82
CA HIS A 103 6.53 8.58 9.56
C HIS A 103 7.28 8.08 10.80
N ASP A 104 7.08 8.70 11.95
CA ASP A 104 7.74 8.34 13.21
C ASP A 104 7.45 6.89 13.59
N MET A 105 6.18 6.50 13.61
CA MET A 105 5.77 5.15 13.97
C MET A 105 6.26 4.12 12.95
N THR A 106 6.16 4.40 11.65
CA THR A 106 6.59 3.45 10.62
C THR A 106 8.11 3.27 10.64
N ASN A 107 8.88 4.32 10.92
CA ASN A 107 10.33 4.25 11.08
C ASN A 107 10.71 3.40 12.31
N GLU A 108 10.01 3.56 13.44
CA GLU A 108 10.18 2.71 14.63
C GLU A 108 9.92 1.22 14.29
N LEU A 109 8.86 0.94 13.54
CA LEU A 109 8.54 -0.42 13.11
C LEU A 109 9.62 -1.00 12.18
N ILE A 110 10.14 -0.22 11.23
CA ILE A 110 11.22 -0.65 10.33
C ILE A 110 12.47 -1.00 11.14
N GLN A 111 12.89 -0.12 12.05
CA GLN A 111 14.06 -0.35 12.90
C GLN A 111 13.96 -1.64 13.72
N LYS A 112 12.76 -1.94 14.24
CA LYS A 112 12.55 -3.11 15.08
C LYS A 112 12.38 -4.41 14.28
N TYR A 113 11.72 -4.37 13.12
CA TYR A 113 11.22 -5.59 12.48
C TYR A 113 11.90 -5.95 11.15
N ASN A 114 12.66 -5.04 10.52
CA ASN A 114 13.27 -5.29 9.21
C ASN A 114 14.75 -5.68 9.28
N TYR A 115 15.19 -6.28 10.38
CA TYR A 115 16.60 -6.64 10.58
C TYR A 115 17.02 -7.84 9.72
N ASP A 116 16.26 -8.93 9.74
CA ASP A 116 16.60 -10.20 9.06
C ASP A 116 15.95 -10.31 7.68
N ASP A 117 14.73 -9.78 7.52
CA ASP A 117 13.96 -9.75 6.26
C ASP A 117 13.00 -8.55 6.28
N THR A 118 12.48 -8.19 5.12
CA THR A 118 11.44 -7.17 5.00
C THR A 118 10.14 -7.67 5.63
N THR A 119 9.78 -7.15 6.79
CA THR A 119 8.47 -7.36 7.44
C THR A 119 7.56 -6.17 7.15
N ILE A 120 8.07 -4.96 7.35
CA ILE A 120 7.35 -3.68 7.19
C ILE A 120 7.69 -3.05 5.85
N ILE A 121 6.65 -2.65 5.12
CA ILE A 121 6.75 -1.94 3.85
C ILE A 121 6.12 -0.56 4.02
N LYS A 122 6.94 0.49 3.99
CA LYS A 122 6.52 1.90 4.14
C LYS A 122 6.01 2.47 2.84
N THR A 123 4.91 3.22 2.89
CA THR A 123 4.29 3.87 1.72
C THR A 123 4.72 5.32 1.59
N TYR A 124 5.14 5.73 0.39
CA TYR A 124 5.47 7.11 0.03
C TYR A 124 4.48 7.65 -0.99
N GLN A 125 3.89 8.82 -0.70
CA GLN A 125 2.90 9.49 -1.55
C GLN A 125 3.61 10.51 -2.46
N MET A 126 3.93 10.13 -3.68
CA MET A 126 4.79 10.90 -4.59
C MET A 126 4.15 12.19 -5.16
N TYR A 127 2.88 12.48 -4.84
CA TYR A 127 2.27 13.77 -5.12
C TYR A 127 2.68 14.87 -4.10
N ARG A 128 3.33 14.49 -2.99
CA ARG A 128 3.90 15.43 -2.02
C ARG A 128 5.28 15.87 -2.47
N LYS A 129 5.56 17.17 -2.33
CA LYS A 129 6.84 17.78 -2.71
C LYS A 129 8.03 17.27 -1.91
N ASP A 130 7.78 16.86 -0.66
CA ASP A 130 8.79 16.34 0.28
C ASP A 130 9.05 14.83 0.15
N SER A 131 8.18 14.08 -0.54
CA SER A 131 8.24 12.61 -0.54
C SER A 131 9.54 12.03 -1.10
N LEU A 132 10.10 12.63 -2.15
CA LEU A 132 11.35 12.13 -2.74
C LEU A 132 12.54 12.36 -1.80
N GLN A 133 12.57 13.49 -1.09
CA GLN A 133 13.56 13.77 -0.07
C GLN A 133 13.42 12.80 1.10
N THR A 134 12.21 12.62 1.64
CA THR A 134 11.94 11.67 2.74
C THR A 134 12.33 10.24 2.37
N LEU A 135 12.01 9.80 1.14
CA LEU A 135 12.45 8.49 0.65
C LEU A 135 13.96 8.37 0.65
N ASN A 136 14.69 9.41 0.19
CA ASN A 136 16.13 9.40 0.16
C ASN A 136 16.76 9.36 1.55
N GLU A 137 16.22 10.13 2.49
CA GLU A 137 16.65 10.15 3.89
C GLU A 137 16.44 8.79 4.56
N ASP A 138 15.29 8.16 4.36
CA ASP A 138 14.98 6.84 4.90
C ASP A 138 15.87 5.74 4.29
N LEU A 139 16.12 5.77 2.98
CA LEU A 139 17.01 4.82 2.32
C LEU A 139 18.47 4.94 2.83
N TYR A 140 18.88 6.13 3.23
CA TYR A 140 20.17 6.35 3.87
C TYR A 140 20.17 5.89 5.34
N ALA A 141 19.16 6.29 6.10
CA ALA A 141 19.06 5.98 7.53
C ALA A 141 18.89 4.48 7.83
N PHE A 142 18.22 3.76 6.93
CA PHE A 142 17.92 2.31 7.08
C PHE A 142 18.66 1.45 6.05
N GLY A 143 19.76 1.94 5.49
CA GLY A 143 20.52 1.25 4.43
C GLY A 143 21.03 -0.14 4.81
N ASP A 144 21.27 -0.39 6.09
CA ASP A 144 21.71 -1.70 6.62
C ASP A 144 20.56 -2.67 6.89
N LEU A 145 19.30 -2.18 6.84
CA LEU A 145 18.11 -2.99 7.08
C LEU A 145 17.47 -3.47 5.77
N HIS A 146 16.61 -4.47 5.88
CA HIS A 146 15.78 -4.94 4.77
C HIS A 146 14.62 -3.98 4.52
N MET A 147 14.89 -2.87 3.87
CA MET A 147 13.91 -1.81 3.64
C MET A 147 12.76 -2.28 2.76
N GLY A 148 11.50 -2.06 3.19
CA GLY A 148 10.31 -2.23 2.39
C GLY A 148 9.79 -0.88 1.91
N VAL A 149 9.61 -0.70 0.60
CA VAL A 149 9.13 0.56 0.01
C VAL A 149 7.92 0.31 -0.88
N LYS A 150 6.85 1.07 -0.69
CA LYS A 150 5.72 1.14 -1.61
C LYS A 150 5.58 2.57 -2.13
N LEU A 151 5.67 2.75 -3.44
CA LEU A 151 5.40 4.03 -4.09
C LEU A 151 3.95 4.11 -4.54
N VAL A 152 3.25 5.17 -4.14
CA VAL A 152 1.92 5.55 -4.63
C VAL A 152 1.94 6.99 -5.11
N ARG A 153 0.93 7.40 -5.92
CA ARG A 153 0.81 8.82 -6.26
C ARG A 153 0.26 9.63 -5.10
N GLY A 154 -0.73 9.13 -4.40
CA GLY A 154 -1.39 9.77 -3.26
C GLY A 154 -2.91 9.59 -3.37
N ALA A 155 -3.61 9.69 -2.24
CA ALA A 155 -5.03 9.36 -2.16
C ALA A 155 -5.91 10.47 -1.54
N TYR A 156 -5.32 11.57 -1.05
CA TYR A 156 -6.01 12.56 -0.24
C TYR A 156 -6.01 13.97 -0.85
N TRP A 157 -5.87 14.06 -2.19
CA TRP A 157 -5.78 15.32 -2.91
C TRP A 157 -6.86 16.34 -2.50
N ASN A 158 -8.10 15.90 -2.40
CA ASN A 158 -9.21 16.81 -2.05
C ASN A 158 -9.10 17.41 -0.66
N ASN A 159 -8.45 16.72 0.26
CA ASN A 159 -8.29 17.18 1.65
C ASN A 159 -7.03 18.03 1.83
N GLU A 160 -6.01 17.84 0.99
CA GLU A 160 -4.67 18.39 1.17
C GLU A 160 -4.27 19.44 0.13
N SER A 161 -5.05 19.62 -0.94
CA SER A 161 -4.68 20.51 -2.06
C SER A 161 -4.48 21.97 -1.67
N CYS A 162 -5.08 22.42 -0.58
CA CYS A 162 -4.95 23.79 -0.07
C CYS A 162 -3.71 23.99 0.81
N ASP A 163 -3.03 22.93 1.24
CA ASP A 163 -1.96 23.00 2.25
C ASP A 163 -0.59 23.39 1.67
N GLY A 164 -0.47 23.54 0.35
CA GLY A 164 0.78 23.90 -0.34
C GLY A 164 1.83 22.79 -0.41
N HIS A 165 1.60 21.65 0.23
CA HIS A 165 2.53 20.52 0.29
C HIS A 165 2.51 19.63 -0.96
N LEU A 166 1.45 19.73 -1.77
CA LEU A 166 1.26 18.90 -2.95
C LEU A 166 1.75 19.59 -4.22
N PHE A 167 2.13 18.78 -5.23
CA PHE A 167 2.28 19.28 -6.58
C PHE A 167 0.92 19.70 -7.12
N THR A 168 0.86 20.81 -7.84
CA THR A 168 -0.39 21.38 -8.34
C THR A 168 -0.91 20.72 -9.62
N ASN A 169 -0.07 19.92 -10.28
CA ASN A 169 -0.42 19.27 -11.53
C ASN A 169 0.03 17.78 -11.55
N LYS A 170 -0.64 17.03 -12.40
CA LYS A 170 -0.37 15.59 -12.55
C LYS A 170 1.04 15.30 -13.09
N LYS A 171 1.57 16.14 -13.97
CA LYS A 171 2.88 15.93 -14.62
C LYS A 171 4.00 15.94 -13.58
N ASP A 172 3.99 16.87 -12.63
CA ASP A 172 5.01 16.95 -11.59
C ASP A 172 4.92 15.74 -10.65
N THR A 173 3.70 15.28 -10.34
CA THR A 173 3.50 14.02 -9.61
C THR A 173 4.05 12.81 -10.37
N ASP A 174 3.83 12.74 -11.69
CA ASP A 174 4.35 11.66 -12.52
C ASP A 174 5.90 11.69 -12.58
N ILE A 175 6.50 12.88 -12.67
CA ILE A 175 7.95 13.06 -12.61
C ILE A 175 8.48 12.61 -11.25
N SER A 176 7.90 13.08 -10.15
CA SER A 176 8.28 12.70 -8.79
C SER A 176 8.19 11.17 -8.58
N TYR A 177 7.10 10.55 -9.03
CA TYR A 177 6.91 9.10 -8.95
C TYR A 177 8.00 8.35 -9.71
N ASN A 178 8.25 8.71 -10.98
CA ASN A 178 9.26 8.05 -11.81
C ASN A 178 10.68 8.32 -11.28
N SER A 179 10.94 9.49 -10.70
CA SER A 179 12.21 9.77 -9.99
C SER A 179 12.39 8.85 -8.79
N GLY A 180 11.34 8.59 -8.02
CA GLY A 180 11.34 7.60 -6.95
C GLY A 180 11.65 6.18 -7.45
N VAL A 181 11.06 5.76 -8.58
CA VAL A 181 11.37 4.47 -9.24
C VAL A 181 12.86 4.39 -9.59
N MET A 182 13.42 5.41 -10.23
CA MET A 182 14.84 5.45 -10.58
C MET A 182 15.74 5.44 -9.35
N LYS A 183 15.37 6.16 -8.28
CA LYS A 183 16.09 6.16 -7.02
C LYS A 183 16.17 4.76 -6.41
N LEU A 184 15.05 4.03 -6.37
CA LEU A 184 15.00 2.65 -5.88
C LEU A 184 15.80 1.69 -6.77
N PHE A 185 15.79 1.89 -8.08
CA PHE A 185 16.55 1.04 -9.00
C PHE A 185 18.06 1.14 -8.77
N TYR A 186 18.59 2.36 -8.59
CA TYR A 186 20.00 2.58 -8.33
C TYR A 186 20.41 2.37 -6.86
N ASN A 187 19.43 2.16 -5.96
CA ASN A 187 19.75 1.84 -4.58
C ASN A 187 20.24 0.38 -4.45
N ASN A 188 21.42 0.21 -3.86
CA ASN A 188 22.05 -1.10 -3.67
C ASN A 188 21.59 -1.82 -2.38
N SER A 189 20.69 -1.22 -1.58
CA SER A 189 20.18 -1.86 -0.38
C SER A 189 19.35 -3.10 -0.70
N LYS A 190 19.28 -4.02 0.27
CA LYS A 190 18.35 -5.16 0.24
C LYS A 190 16.93 -4.62 0.45
N SER A 191 16.25 -4.23 -0.61
CA SER A 191 14.92 -3.64 -0.52
C SER A 191 13.87 -4.43 -1.30
N LEU A 192 12.66 -4.53 -0.71
CA LEU A 192 11.46 -4.97 -1.40
C LEU A 192 10.69 -3.73 -1.85
N ASN A 193 10.56 -3.54 -3.16
CA ASN A 193 9.98 -2.33 -3.73
C ASN A 193 8.68 -2.63 -4.47
N VAL A 194 7.57 -2.01 -4.06
CA VAL A 194 6.25 -2.16 -4.67
C VAL A 194 5.85 -0.88 -5.42
N LEU A 195 5.68 -0.98 -6.73
CA LEU A 195 5.17 0.09 -7.58
C LEU A 195 3.63 0.01 -7.64
N ALA A 196 2.95 0.72 -6.75
CA ALA A 196 1.49 0.72 -6.68
C ALA A 196 0.92 1.88 -7.52
N THR A 197 0.62 1.60 -8.79
CA THR A 197 0.20 2.62 -9.75
C THR A 197 -0.73 2.05 -10.82
N HIS A 198 -1.59 2.89 -11.40
CA HIS A 198 -2.39 2.60 -12.59
C HIS A 198 -1.89 3.36 -13.84
N ASN A 199 -0.76 4.06 -13.74
CA ASN A 199 -0.16 4.77 -14.85
C ASN A 199 0.68 3.80 -15.69
N THR A 200 0.32 3.65 -16.97
CA THR A 200 0.96 2.69 -17.89
C THR A 200 2.43 3.01 -18.13
N GLU A 201 2.81 4.29 -18.20
CA GLU A 201 4.20 4.70 -18.41
C GLU A 201 5.09 4.26 -17.24
N SER A 202 4.62 4.47 -15.98
CA SER A 202 5.35 4.03 -14.79
C SER A 202 5.40 2.51 -14.64
N ILE A 203 4.35 1.80 -15.05
CA ILE A 203 4.36 0.33 -15.11
C ILE A 203 5.41 -0.13 -16.11
N ASN A 204 5.40 0.42 -17.33
CA ASN A 204 6.35 0.07 -18.40
C ASN A 204 7.80 0.39 -17.98
N LEU A 205 8.03 1.51 -17.30
CA LEU A 205 9.35 1.85 -16.74
C LEU A 205 9.82 0.77 -15.77
N GLY A 206 8.99 0.38 -14.79
CA GLY A 206 9.33 -0.67 -13.82
C GLY A 206 9.60 -2.01 -14.48
N VAL A 207 8.80 -2.41 -15.49
CA VAL A 207 9.00 -3.66 -16.25
C VAL A 207 10.31 -3.60 -17.04
N LEU A 208 10.62 -2.46 -17.66
CA LEU A 208 11.89 -2.28 -18.38
C LEU A 208 13.10 -2.46 -17.46
N LEU A 209 13.07 -1.81 -16.30
CA LEU A 209 14.13 -1.90 -15.30
C LEU A 209 14.26 -3.31 -14.71
N ASN A 210 13.14 -4.04 -14.52
CA ASN A 210 13.17 -5.42 -14.05
C ASN A 210 13.84 -6.40 -15.02
N LYS A 211 13.94 -6.07 -16.32
CA LYS A 211 14.71 -6.88 -17.27
C LYS A 211 16.21 -6.84 -17.00
N GLU A 212 16.69 -5.74 -16.45
CA GLU A 212 18.10 -5.60 -16.08
C GLU A 212 18.36 -6.20 -14.68
N ASN A 213 17.50 -5.90 -13.73
CA ASN A 213 17.58 -6.41 -12.36
C ASN A 213 16.18 -6.44 -11.75
N LYS A 214 15.69 -7.62 -11.34
CA LYS A 214 14.37 -7.80 -10.71
C LYS A 214 14.32 -7.14 -9.33
N LYS A 215 14.03 -5.84 -9.30
CA LYS A 215 13.92 -5.03 -8.07
C LYS A 215 12.50 -4.63 -7.71
N PHE A 216 11.54 -4.75 -8.63
CA PHE A 216 10.21 -4.22 -8.44
C PHE A 216 9.15 -5.31 -8.46
N GLU A 217 8.24 -5.20 -7.54
CA GLU A 217 6.91 -5.79 -7.59
C GLU A 217 5.90 -4.71 -8.00
N PHE A 218 4.76 -5.12 -8.51
CA PHE A 218 3.71 -4.20 -8.94
C PHE A 218 2.49 -4.31 -8.04
N GLY A 219 1.69 -3.24 -7.92
CA GLY A 219 0.52 -3.22 -7.07
C GLY A 219 -0.66 -2.49 -7.69
N HIS A 220 -1.86 -3.06 -7.58
CA HIS A 220 -3.10 -2.39 -7.97
C HIS A 220 -4.26 -2.72 -7.04
N LEU A 221 -5.32 -1.91 -7.09
CA LEU A 221 -6.55 -2.16 -6.36
C LEU A 221 -7.41 -3.21 -7.10
N HIS A 222 -8.00 -4.13 -6.36
CA HIS A 222 -8.92 -5.13 -6.89
C HIS A 222 -10.04 -4.48 -7.73
N GLY A 223 -10.29 -5.04 -8.91
CA GLY A 223 -11.28 -4.55 -9.85
C GLY A 223 -10.88 -3.32 -10.67
N MET A 224 -9.75 -2.65 -10.34
CA MET A 224 -9.32 -1.42 -11.03
C MET A 224 -8.24 -1.70 -12.06
N LYS A 225 -8.45 -1.22 -13.30
CA LYS A 225 -7.49 -1.28 -14.44
C LYS A 225 -6.75 -2.64 -14.56
N GLU A 226 -7.41 -3.74 -14.29
CA GLU A 226 -6.82 -5.09 -14.32
C GLU A 226 -6.18 -5.42 -15.68
N ARG A 227 -6.65 -4.78 -16.76
CA ARG A 227 -6.10 -4.96 -18.11
C ARG A 227 -4.63 -4.55 -18.21
N ALA A 228 -4.22 -3.49 -17.49
CA ALA A 228 -2.83 -3.03 -17.50
C ALA A 228 -1.86 -4.05 -16.85
N TYR A 229 -2.40 -4.98 -16.08
CA TYR A 229 -1.64 -6.01 -15.35
C TYR A 229 -1.78 -7.42 -15.93
N LYS A 230 -2.57 -7.59 -17.02
CA LYS A 230 -2.78 -8.91 -17.64
C LYS A 230 -1.52 -9.49 -18.27
N ASP A 231 -0.68 -8.61 -18.81
CA ASP A 231 0.52 -8.99 -19.55
C ASP A 231 1.77 -9.13 -18.65
N LEU A 232 1.65 -8.83 -17.36
CA LEU A 232 2.72 -8.92 -16.37
C LEU A 232 2.83 -10.35 -15.79
N LYS A 233 2.89 -11.38 -16.66
CA LYS A 233 2.88 -12.79 -16.23
C LYS A 233 4.16 -13.24 -15.51
N GLU A 234 5.27 -12.55 -15.78
CA GLU A 234 6.59 -12.85 -15.20
C GLU A 234 6.91 -11.98 -14.00
N GLU A 235 6.03 -11.03 -13.67
CA GLU A 235 6.20 -10.07 -12.59
C GLU A 235 5.36 -10.43 -11.37
N ILE A 236 5.87 -10.08 -10.19
CA ILE A 236 5.12 -10.22 -8.95
C ILE A 236 4.09 -9.08 -8.87
N VAL A 237 2.81 -9.44 -8.79
CA VAL A 237 1.71 -8.48 -8.73
C VAL A 237 0.95 -8.59 -7.42
N ASN A 238 0.93 -7.51 -6.66
CA ASN A 238 0.17 -7.35 -5.43
C ASN A 238 -1.24 -6.81 -5.75
N VAL A 239 -2.28 -7.47 -5.28
CA VAL A 239 -3.67 -7.03 -5.48
C VAL A 239 -4.27 -6.62 -4.14
N TYR A 240 -4.51 -5.32 -3.96
CA TYR A 240 -5.14 -4.77 -2.77
C TYR A 240 -6.63 -5.11 -2.74
N ILE A 241 -7.06 -5.73 -1.65
CA ILE A 241 -8.44 -6.20 -1.43
C ILE A 241 -9.01 -5.45 -0.21
N PRO A 242 -9.60 -4.27 -0.41
CA PRO A 242 -10.25 -3.55 0.68
C PRO A 242 -11.54 -4.26 1.08
N TYR A 243 -11.76 -4.41 2.40
CA TYR A 243 -12.98 -4.98 2.94
C TYR A 243 -13.40 -4.27 4.24
N GLY A 244 -14.63 -4.46 4.65
CA GLY A 244 -15.18 -3.93 5.90
C GLY A 244 -16.68 -3.68 5.80
N PRO A 245 -17.34 -3.33 6.92
CA PRO A 245 -18.76 -2.97 6.91
C PRO A 245 -19.05 -1.85 5.92
N TYR A 246 -19.99 -2.07 5.00
CA TYR A 246 -20.23 -1.16 3.86
C TYR A 246 -20.45 0.30 4.27
N PHE A 247 -21.19 0.53 5.34
CA PHE A 247 -21.46 1.90 5.82
C PHE A 247 -20.21 2.62 6.31
N LYS A 248 -19.23 1.90 6.87
CA LYS A 248 -17.94 2.46 7.32
C LYS A 248 -16.96 2.69 6.17
N MET A 249 -17.19 2.03 5.02
CA MET A 249 -16.34 2.13 3.84
C MET A 249 -16.79 3.24 2.86
N ILE A 250 -17.87 3.96 3.14
CA ILE A 250 -18.40 5.01 2.25
C ILE A 250 -17.32 6.04 1.87
N PRO A 251 -16.50 6.60 2.79
CA PRO A 251 -15.46 7.57 2.43
C PRO A 251 -14.42 6.98 1.46
N TYR A 252 -14.00 5.74 1.70
CA TYR A 252 -13.10 5.00 0.81
C TYR A 252 -13.72 4.83 -0.58
N LEU A 253 -14.97 4.41 -0.68
CA LEU A 253 -15.68 4.18 -1.94
C LEU A 253 -15.86 5.46 -2.75
N ILE A 254 -16.19 6.56 -2.09
CA ILE A 254 -16.35 7.87 -2.75
C ILE A 254 -15.03 8.29 -3.41
N ARG A 255 -13.88 8.17 -2.72
CA ARG A 255 -12.58 8.47 -3.33
C ARG A 255 -12.30 7.61 -4.56
N ARG A 256 -12.60 6.31 -4.48
CA ARG A 256 -12.43 5.39 -5.63
C ARG A 256 -13.34 5.75 -6.81
N LEU A 257 -14.55 6.22 -6.55
CA LEU A 257 -15.45 6.72 -7.60
C LEU A 257 -14.86 7.96 -8.29
N TYR A 258 -14.36 8.93 -7.53
CA TYR A 258 -13.73 10.13 -8.11
C TYR A 258 -12.52 9.78 -8.98
N GLU A 259 -11.64 8.90 -8.54
CA GLU A 259 -10.47 8.45 -9.29
C GLU A 259 -10.86 7.68 -10.59
N ASN A 260 -12.04 7.06 -10.63
CA ASN A 260 -12.54 6.34 -11.79
C ASN A 260 -13.37 7.20 -12.73
N ILE A 261 -13.89 8.35 -12.33
CA ILE A 261 -14.68 9.25 -13.17
C ILE A 261 -13.90 9.64 -14.43
N ASP A 262 -12.62 9.93 -14.31
CA ASP A 262 -11.75 10.21 -15.45
C ASP A 262 -11.55 8.98 -16.36
N THR A 263 -11.70 7.78 -15.83
CA THR A 263 -11.62 6.53 -16.60
C THR A 263 -12.96 6.22 -17.31
N ILE A 264 -14.09 6.59 -16.71
CA ILE A 264 -15.44 6.39 -17.27
C ILE A 264 -15.70 7.34 -18.45
N LYS A 265 -15.10 8.54 -18.45
CA LYS A 265 -15.22 9.50 -19.56
C LYS A 265 -14.54 9.03 -20.86
N TYR A 266 -13.71 7.99 -20.80
CA TYR A 266 -12.98 7.42 -21.94
C TYR A 266 -13.41 5.97 -22.26
N MET A 267 -14.54 5.50 -21.71
CA MET A 267 -15.25 4.28 -22.12
C MET A 267 -16.45 4.62 -23.00
#